data_945347031176203cf119dba4992bb164
#
_entry.id   945347031176203cf119dba4992bb164
#
_cell.length_a   1.000
_cell.length_b   1.000
_cell.length_c   1.000
_cell.angle_alpha   90.00
_cell.angle_beta   90.00
_cell.angle_gamma   90.00
#
_symmetry.space_group_name_H-M   'P 1'
#
loop_
_entity.id
_entity.type
_entity.pdbx_description
1 polymer ?
#
loop_
_entity_poly.entity_id
_entity_poly.type
_entity_poly.pdbx_seq_one_letter_code
_entity_poly.pdbx_strand_id
1 'polypeptide(L)'
;MLKQLLAATAMSLQTLPQRLGASSVIVIGIAGVVAVLVSMLAMATGFHHTVADSGRADRVIILRGGSDAELNSAVSRNDVDTISNAPGLEKDAAGKALLSTEIVTVVNLPKIDTGTDSNVTLRGVGLQLLKVRPELKIVDGRMFRPAVRELIAGSGAVKQFRGLATGSVLHLRNADWTVVGIFTSNGDIHESELLADVDTVGSAIERNGNYSSAIGLLASAADFDRFKDALTTDPQLKVDVEREPEYYAAQSKALTQLITVVGNTVAIIMAIGAMFGALNSMYSAVDARGLEIATLRAIGFGALPVLLSVMIEAVMLSLLGGILGAALAWLFFNGHSVATLGGAFAQVVFQLTVTPALIIVGIIWALVIGILGGLFPALRAARLSVADALRAA
;
A
#
# COMPACT_ATOMS: atom_id res chain seq x y z
N MET A 1 -45.09 1.63 -19.85
CA MET A 1 -43.61 1.62 -19.86
C MET A 1 -43.02 0.69 -18.79
N LEU A 2 -43.30 0.86 -17.51
CA LEU A 2 -42.69 0.05 -16.44
C LEU A 2 -42.96 -1.47 -16.59
N LYS A 3 -44.22 -1.87 -16.88
CA LYS A 3 -44.55 -3.29 -17.11
C LYS A 3 -43.84 -3.89 -18.31
N GLN A 4 -43.65 -3.12 -19.39
CA GLN A 4 -42.90 -3.56 -20.56
C GLN A 4 -41.42 -3.73 -20.26
N LEU A 5 -40.82 -2.80 -19.48
CA LEU A 5 -39.45 -2.90 -19.04
C LEU A 5 -39.23 -4.16 -18.18
N LEU A 6 -40.07 -4.36 -17.16
CA LEU A 6 -39.97 -5.55 -16.28
C LEU A 6 -40.09 -6.86 -17.05
N ALA A 7 -41.04 -6.93 -17.99
CA ALA A 7 -41.23 -8.13 -18.85
C ALA A 7 -39.99 -8.38 -19.73
N ALA A 8 -39.50 -7.36 -20.44
CA ALA A 8 -38.33 -7.47 -21.31
C ALA A 8 -37.08 -7.85 -20.51
N THR A 9 -36.88 -7.26 -19.33
CA THR A 9 -35.74 -7.57 -18.44
C THR A 9 -35.84 -8.99 -17.88
N ALA A 10 -37.02 -9.44 -17.45
CA ALA A 10 -37.25 -10.80 -16.97
C ALA A 10 -36.93 -11.85 -18.04
N MET A 11 -37.40 -11.64 -19.26
CA MET A 11 -37.07 -12.50 -20.41
C MET A 11 -35.54 -12.52 -20.67
N SER A 12 -34.90 -11.35 -20.66
CA SER A 12 -33.48 -11.23 -20.87
C SER A 12 -32.67 -12.02 -19.82
N LEU A 13 -33.07 -11.95 -18.56
CA LEU A 13 -32.41 -12.66 -17.45
C LEU A 13 -32.65 -14.18 -17.49
N GLN A 14 -33.84 -14.63 -17.87
CA GLN A 14 -34.15 -16.06 -17.99
C GLN A 14 -33.36 -16.76 -19.10
N THR A 15 -32.96 -16.04 -20.14
CA THR A 15 -32.15 -16.58 -21.24
C THR A 15 -30.62 -16.50 -20.98
N LEU A 16 -30.17 -15.83 -19.93
CA LEU A 16 -28.76 -15.74 -19.53
C LEU A 16 -28.07 -17.12 -19.37
N PRO A 17 -28.69 -18.13 -18.73
CA PRO A 17 -28.07 -19.46 -18.60
C PRO A 17 -27.81 -20.17 -19.92
N GLN A 18 -28.57 -19.84 -20.96
CA GLN A 18 -28.42 -20.44 -22.32
C GLN A 18 -27.20 -19.83 -23.07
N ARG A 19 -26.60 -18.76 -22.54
CA ARG A 19 -25.52 -17.96 -23.15
C ARG A 19 -24.31 -17.78 -22.22
N LEU A 20 -24.08 -18.75 -21.37
CA LEU A 20 -22.98 -18.69 -20.38
C LEU A 20 -21.62 -18.37 -21.04
N GLY A 21 -21.37 -18.86 -22.27
CA GLY A 21 -20.12 -18.59 -22.98
C GLY A 21 -19.87 -17.11 -23.25
N ALA A 22 -20.83 -16.38 -23.81
CA ALA A 22 -20.69 -14.96 -24.10
C ALA A 22 -20.71 -14.10 -22.82
N SER A 23 -21.60 -14.45 -21.87
CA SER A 23 -21.74 -13.73 -20.60
C SER A 23 -20.49 -13.91 -19.70
N SER A 24 -19.88 -15.10 -19.70
CA SER A 24 -18.67 -15.37 -18.92
C SER A 24 -17.47 -14.55 -19.38
N VAL A 25 -17.33 -14.29 -20.68
CA VAL A 25 -16.26 -13.43 -21.21
C VAL A 25 -16.33 -12.03 -20.62
N ILE A 26 -17.55 -11.47 -20.53
CA ILE A 26 -17.76 -10.13 -19.91
C ILE A 26 -17.42 -10.17 -18.43
N VAL A 27 -17.96 -11.15 -17.68
CA VAL A 27 -17.76 -11.28 -16.24
C VAL A 27 -16.28 -11.50 -15.91
N ILE A 28 -15.61 -12.42 -16.61
CA ILE A 28 -14.18 -12.73 -16.38
C ILE A 28 -13.31 -11.54 -16.76
N GLY A 29 -13.58 -10.89 -17.90
CA GLY A 29 -12.83 -9.71 -18.33
C GLY A 29 -12.89 -8.58 -17.32
N ILE A 30 -14.10 -8.24 -16.84
CA ILE A 30 -14.29 -7.20 -15.83
C ILE A 30 -13.73 -7.63 -14.47
N ALA A 31 -13.89 -8.90 -14.09
CA ALA A 31 -13.31 -9.42 -12.85
C ALA A 31 -11.78 -9.30 -12.85
N GLY A 32 -11.13 -9.60 -13.98
CA GLY A 32 -9.69 -9.42 -14.13
C GLY A 32 -9.24 -7.96 -13.94
N VAL A 33 -9.94 -7.01 -14.58
CA VAL A 33 -9.66 -5.58 -14.43
C VAL A 33 -9.79 -5.13 -12.97
N VAL A 34 -10.91 -5.50 -12.33
CA VAL A 34 -11.18 -5.10 -10.94
C VAL A 34 -10.19 -5.76 -9.98
N ALA A 35 -9.87 -7.04 -10.19
CA ALA A 35 -8.90 -7.73 -9.34
C ALA A 35 -7.53 -7.07 -9.40
N VAL A 36 -7.03 -6.73 -10.60
CA VAL A 36 -5.75 -6.05 -10.76
C VAL A 36 -5.78 -4.65 -10.16
N LEU A 37 -6.82 -3.85 -10.44
CA LEU A 37 -6.95 -2.51 -9.89
C LEU A 37 -6.95 -2.51 -8.36
N VAL A 38 -7.82 -3.32 -7.75
CA VAL A 38 -7.95 -3.41 -6.29
C VAL A 38 -6.66 -3.90 -5.66
N SER A 39 -5.95 -4.85 -6.28
CA SER A 39 -4.66 -5.36 -5.77
C SER A 39 -3.56 -4.30 -5.82
N MET A 40 -3.47 -3.53 -6.90
CA MET A 40 -2.50 -2.43 -7.02
C MET A 40 -2.78 -1.31 -6.00
N LEU A 41 -4.05 -0.95 -5.83
CA LEU A 41 -4.45 0.04 -4.83
C LEU A 41 -4.25 -0.48 -3.40
N ALA A 42 -4.48 -1.78 -3.15
CA ALA A 42 -4.20 -2.41 -1.85
C ALA A 42 -2.71 -2.39 -1.51
N MET A 43 -1.83 -2.55 -2.52
CA MET A 43 -0.39 -2.40 -2.36
C MET A 43 -0.01 -0.97 -1.97
N ALA A 44 -0.55 0.04 -2.66
CA ALA A 44 -0.31 1.45 -2.34
C ALA A 44 -0.80 1.80 -0.94
N THR A 45 -2.01 1.33 -0.57
CA THR A 45 -2.62 1.57 0.74
C THR A 45 -1.84 0.88 1.86
N GLY A 46 -1.45 -0.39 1.68
CA GLY A 46 -0.68 -1.14 2.66
C GLY A 46 0.69 -0.53 2.91
N PHE A 47 1.40 -0.14 1.84
CA PHE A 47 2.68 0.56 1.95
C PHE A 47 2.53 1.91 2.68
N HIS A 48 1.54 2.71 2.29
CA HIS A 48 1.28 3.99 2.95
C HIS A 48 1.01 3.81 4.44
N HIS A 49 0.13 2.87 4.84
CA HIS A 49 -0.15 2.60 6.25
C HIS A 49 1.10 2.16 7.02
N THR A 50 1.88 1.23 6.47
CA THR A 50 3.09 0.76 7.14
C THR A 50 4.13 1.87 7.33
N VAL A 51 4.28 2.79 6.37
CA VAL A 51 5.30 3.85 6.46
C VAL A 51 4.77 5.11 7.12
N ALA A 52 3.62 5.63 6.67
CA ALA A 52 3.09 6.90 7.18
C ALA A 52 2.57 6.82 8.61
N ASP A 53 2.05 5.64 9.00
CA ASP A 53 1.55 5.42 10.36
C ASP A 53 2.65 5.01 11.35
N SER A 54 3.93 4.98 10.93
CA SER A 54 5.08 4.62 11.77
C SER A 54 5.45 5.68 12.81
N GLY A 55 4.83 6.83 12.79
CA GLY A 55 5.16 7.94 13.66
C GLY A 55 4.09 8.26 14.72
N ARG A 56 4.51 9.00 15.75
CA ARG A 56 3.62 9.57 16.78
C ARG A 56 3.68 11.09 16.72
N ALA A 57 2.54 11.75 16.98
CA ALA A 57 2.44 13.22 16.94
C ALA A 57 3.30 13.93 18.01
N ASP A 58 3.64 13.23 19.08
CA ASP A 58 4.50 13.71 20.16
C ASP A 58 5.97 13.31 19.97
N ARG A 59 6.33 12.66 18.84
CA ARG A 59 7.72 12.38 18.48
C ARG A 59 8.18 13.26 17.33
N VAL A 60 9.44 13.67 17.43
CA VAL A 60 10.11 14.48 16.42
C VAL A 60 11.36 13.80 15.93
N ILE A 61 11.63 13.95 14.66
CA ILE A 61 12.88 13.57 14.02
C ILE A 61 13.69 14.84 13.74
N ILE A 62 14.95 14.81 14.11
CA ILE A 62 15.90 15.89 13.88
C ILE A 62 16.97 15.38 12.92
N LEU A 63 17.07 16.04 11.79
CA LEU A 63 18.04 15.77 10.73
C LEU A 63 18.98 16.96 10.56
N ARG A 64 20.08 16.77 9.84
CA ARG A 64 20.92 17.88 9.38
C ARG A 64 20.10 18.75 8.43
N GLY A 65 20.22 20.07 8.55
CA GLY A 65 19.53 21.03 7.69
C GLY A 65 19.75 20.78 6.21
N GLY A 66 18.64 20.68 5.45
CA GLY A 66 18.63 20.37 4.05
C GLY A 66 18.75 18.88 3.70
N SER A 67 18.66 17.99 4.69
CA SER A 67 18.61 16.54 4.46
C SER A 67 17.17 16.07 4.44
N ASP A 68 16.79 15.35 3.40
CA ASP A 68 15.45 14.77 3.21
C ASP A 68 15.33 13.31 3.70
N ALA A 69 16.44 12.69 4.06
CA ALA A 69 16.48 11.30 4.53
C ALA A 69 17.59 11.07 5.55
N GLU A 70 17.38 10.16 6.50
CA GLU A 70 18.35 9.79 7.55
C GLU A 70 19.69 9.30 6.97
N LEU A 71 19.68 8.58 5.84
CA LEU A 71 20.91 8.10 5.19
C LEU A 71 21.83 9.22 4.73
N ASN A 72 21.29 10.36 4.34
CA ASN A 72 22.02 11.52 3.81
C ASN A 72 22.27 12.57 4.90
N SER A 73 21.86 12.31 6.13
CA SER A 73 21.96 13.22 7.25
C SER A 73 23.16 12.89 8.13
N ALA A 74 23.74 13.93 8.74
CA ALA A 74 24.81 13.82 9.73
C ALA A 74 24.64 14.90 10.80
N VAL A 75 24.19 14.48 11.98
CA VAL A 75 24.04 15.29 13.19
C VAL A 75 25.21 14.98 14.09
N SER A 76 25.98 15.99 14.48
CA SER A 76 27.15 15.77 15.31
C SER A 76 26.78 15.51 16.79
N ARG A 77 27.72 14.93 17.56
CA ARG A 77 27.55 14.75 19.02
C ARG A 77 27.28 16.07 19.72
N ASN A 78 27.99 17.15 19.35
CA ASN A 78 27.81 18.47 19.96
C ASN A 78 26.40 19.02 19.67
N ASP A 79 25.88 18.80 18.44
CA ASP A 79 24.52 19.20 18.13
C ASP A 79 23.51 18.44 19.00
N VAL A 80 23.71 17.12 19.19
CA VAL A 80 22.86 16.29 20.07
C VAL A 80 22.89 16.79 21.51
N ASP A 81 24.04 17.19 22.03
CA ASP A 81 24.17 17.74 23.39
C ASP A 81 23.35 19.04 23.51
N THR A 82 23.40 19.91 22.50
CA THR A 82 22.59 21.14 22.45
C THR A 82 21.08 20.80 22.32
N ILE A 83 20.70 19.90 21.44
CA ILE A 83 19.31 19.44 21.24
C ILE A 83 18.74 18.87 22.53
N SER A 84 19.53 18.09 23.29
CA SER A 84 19.06 17.45 24.53
C SER A 84 18.66 18.46 25.63
N ASN A 85 19.19 19.67 25.55
CA ASN A 85 18.89 20.76 26.49
C ASN A 85 17.77 21.69 26.00
N ALA A 86 17.27 21.50 24.79
CA ALA A 86 16.21 22.33 24.24
C ALA A 86 14.89 22.20 25.01
N PRO A 87 14.09 23.28 25.09
CA PRO A 87 12.78 23.25 25.74
C PRO A 87 11.78 22.42 24.94
N GLY A 88 10.88 21.71 25.63
CA GLY A 88 9.80 20.96 25.00
C GLY A 88 10.02 19.44 24.95
N LEU A 89 11.25 18.94 25.14
CA LEU A 89 11.49 17.50 25.28
C LEU A 89 10.98 16.98 26.63
N GLU A 90 10.39 15.81 26.60
CA GLU A 90 10.06 15.05 27.79
C GLU A 90 11.33 14.60 28.50
N LYS A 91 11.32 14.62 29.84
CA LYS A 91 12.46 14.22 30.67
C LYS A 91 12.08 13.02 31.53
N ASP A 92 13.02 12.11 31.69
CA ASP A 92 12.86 10.99 32.61
C ASP A 92 12.93 11.44 34.08
N ALA A 93 12.72 10.50 35.02
CA ALA A 93 12.76 10.75 36.44
C ALA A 93 14.13 11.28 36.95
N ALA A 94 15.20 11.08 36.19
CA ALA A 94 16.54 11.61 36.46
C ALA A 94 16.78 12.98 35.82
N GLY A 95 15.77 13.59 35.17
CA GLY A 95 15.86 14.86 34.48
C GLY A 95 16.56 14.80 33.11
N LYS A 96 16.87 13.61 32.59
CA LYS A 96 17.48 13.42 31.29
C LYS A 96 16.43 13.45 30.20
N ALA A 97 16.66 14.20 29.12
CA ALA A 97 15.76 14.27 27.98
C ALA A 97 15.57 12.89 27.31
N LEU A 98 14.34 12.58 26.93
CA LEU A 98 14.01 11.39 26.16
C LEU A 98 14.35 11.62 24.69
N LEU A 99 15.62 11.38 24.37
CA LEU A 99 16.22 11.54 23.06
C LEU A 99 17.02 10.28 22.71
N SER A 100 16.72 9.68 21.57
CA SER A 100 17.47 8.56 20.99
C SER A 100 18.30 9.08 19.82
N THR A 101 19.61 8.91 19.88
CA THR A 101 20.49 9.13 18.71
C THR A 101 20.50 7.90 17.86
N GLU A 102 20.38 8.06 16.54
CA GLU A 102 20.26 6.95 15.63
C GLU A 102 21.25 7.04 14.47
N ILE A 103 21.81 5.92 14.08
CA ILE A 103 22.64 5.76 12.89
C ILE A 103 21.94 4.78 11.97
N VAL A 104 21.66 5.20 10.75
CA VAL A 104 21.03 4.35 9.72
C VAL A 104 22.08 3.99 8.68
N THR A 105 22.18 2.71 8.40
CA THR A 105 23.01 2.15 7.31
C THR A 105 22.32 0.96 6.66
N VAL A 106 22.78 0.59 5.48
CA VAL A 106 22.23 -0.55 4.74
C VAL A 106 23.26 -1.68 4.73
N VAL A 107 22.78 -2.88 4.98
CA VAL A 107 23.53 -4.14 4.88
C VAL A 107 22.79 -5.11 3.97
N ASN A 108 23.49 -6.10 3.43
CA ASN A 108 22.93 -7.09 2.53
C ASN A 108 22.73 -8.42 3.23
N LEU A 109 21.55 -8.99 3.06
CA LEU A 109 21.21 -10.32 3.53
C LEU A 109 20.50 -11.13 2.45
N PRO A 110 20.71 -12.46 2.42
CA PRO A 110 20.04 -13.33 1.46
C PRO A 110 18.55 -13.47 1.80
N LYS A 111 17.68 -13.28 0.82
CA LYS A 111 16.24 -13.53 0.95
C LYS A 111 15.93 -15.01 1.15
N ILE A 112 14.83 -15.30 1.84
CA ILE A 112 14.37 -16.68 2.07
C ILE A 112 13.85 -17.30 0.77
N ASP A 113 13.09 -16.54 -0.02
CA ASP A 113 12.41 -16.99 -1.24
C ASP A 113 13.35 -17.23 -2.43
N THR A 114 14.21 -16.26 -2.73
CA THR A 114 15.07 -16.29 -3.91
C THR A 114 16.51 -16.66 -3.62
N GLY A 115 16.97 -16.55 -2.38
CA GLY A 115 18.38 -16.70 -2.00
C GLY A 115 19.29 -15.58 -2.50
N THR A 116 18.73 -14.57 -3.18
CA THR A 116 19.49 -13.41 -3.66
C THR A 116 19.70 -12.41 -2.53
N ASP A 117 20.87 -11.76 -2.50
CA ASP A 117 21.14 -10.69 -1.57
C ASP A 117 20.25 -9.48 -1.81
N SER A 118 19.74 -8.92 -0.73
CA SER A 118 18.92 -7.72 -0.78
C SER A 118 19.19 -6.82 0.42
N ASN A 119 18.94 -5.54 0.23
CA ASN A 119 19.21 -4.52 1.22
C ASN A 119 18.26 -4.61 2.41
N VAL A 120 18.80 -4.56 3.61
CA VAL A 120 18.06 -4.39 4.87
C VAL A 120 18.67 -3.25 5.68
N THR A 121 17.84 -2.47 6.35
CA THR A 121 18.31 -1.40 7.23
C THR A 121 18.91 -1.98 8.50
N LEU A 122 20.14 -1.60 8.81
CA LEU A 122 20.72 -1.74 10.14
C LEU A 122 20.70 -0.37 10.82
N ARG A 123 19.93 -0.26 11.90
CA ARG A 123 19.77 0.96 12.69
C ARG A 123 20.50 0.80 14.02
N GLY A 124 21.53 1.60 14.23
CA GLY A 124 22.11 1.80 15.55
C GLY A 124 21.23 2.75 16.37
N VAL A 125 20.87 2.38 17.57
CA VAL A 125 19.91 3.13 18.40
C VAL A 125 20.47 3.40 19.78
N GLY A 126 20.11 4.56 20.36
CA GLY A 126 20.53 4.97 21.69
C GLY A 126 19.83 4.20 22.82
N LEU A 127 20.38 4.27 24.02
CA LEU A 127 19.88 3.59 25.22
C LEU A 127 18.46 4.00 25.63
N GLN A 128 17.98 5.15 25.18
CA GLN A 128 16.62 5.65 25.48
C GLN A 128 15.55 5.09 24.54
N LEU A 129 15.92 4.23 23.57
CA LEU A 129 15.02 3.73 22.53
C LEU A 129 13.67 3.25 23.09
N LEU A 130 13.68 2.35 24.07
CA LEU A 130 12.43 1.77 24.62
C LEU A 130 11.54 2.78 25.35
N LYS A 131 12.10 3.91 25.79
CA LYS A 131 11.31 5.02 26.38
C LYS A 131 10.75 5.91 25.29
N VAL A 132 11.49 6.15 24.23
CA VAL A 132 11.07 6.94 23.06
C VAL A 132 10.09 6.16 22.20
N ARG A 133 10.27 4.81 22.08
CA ARG A 133 9.44 3.90 21.28
C ARG A 133 8.85 2.78 22.16
N PRO A 134 7.84 3.06 22.99
CA PRO A 134 7.24 2.07 23.90
C PRO A 134 6.43 0.99 23.14
N GLU A 135 6.08 1.21 21.87
CA GLU A 135 5.46 0.23 20.98
C GLU A 135 6.38 -0.94 20.62
N LEU A 136 7.71 -0.76 20.70
CA LEU A 136 8.69 -1.80 20.44
C LEU A 136 8.67 -2.84 21.57
N LYS A 137 8.36 -4.09 21.21
CA LYS A 137 8.26 -5.21 22.17
C LYS A 137 9.13 -6.36 21.70
N ILE A 138 9.96 -6.88 22.60
CA ILE A 138 10.72 -8.12 22.35
C ILE A 138 9.75 -9.30 22.45
N VAL A 139 9.64 -10.08 21.38
CA VAL A 139 8.75 -11.26 21.31
C VAL A 139 9.51 -12.57 21.43
N ASP A 140 10.83 -12.57 21.17
CA ASP A 140 11.72 -13.70 21.37
C ASP A 140 13.11 -13.22 21.77
N GLY A 141 13.80 -13.98 22.62
CA GLY A 141 15.13 -13.62 23.09
C GLY A 141 15.16 -12.44 24.07
N ARG A 142 16.10 -11.53 23.87
CA ARG A 142 16.33 -10.36 24.75
C ARG A 142 16.82 -9.14 23.95
N MET A 143 16.84 -7.99 24.60
CA MET A 143 17.47 -6.77 24.07
C MET A 143 18.98 -6.95 23.94
N PHE A 144 19.60 -6.32 22.96
CA PHE A 144 21.06 -6.25 22.80
C PHE A 144 21.70 -5.52 23.97
N ARG A 145 22.97 -5.83 24.25
CA ARG A 145 23.78 -5.14 25.24
C ARG A 145 24.59 -4.03 24.59
N PRO A 146 24.72 -2.85 25.24
CA PRO A 146 25.59 -1.77 24.76
C PRO A 146 27.03 -2.23 24.60
N ALA A 147 27.73 -1.67 23.63
CA ALA A 147 29.15 -1.92 23.31
C ALA A 147 29.46 -3.40 22.95
N VAL A 148 28.43 -4.20 22.61
CA VAL A 148 28.57 -5.58 22.13
C VAL A 148 27.96 -5.68 20.74
N ARG A 149 28.58 -6.48 19.86
CA ARG A 149 28.06 -6.76 18.52
C ARG A 149 26.86 -7.73 18.57
N GLU A 150 25.84 -7.29 19.24
CA GLU A 150 24.54 -7.94 19.34
C GLU A 150 23.52 -7.10 18.57
N LEU A 151 22.55 -7.77 17.95
CA LEU A 151 21.43 -7.11 17.30
C LEU A 151 20.12 -7.84 17.58
N ILE A 152 19.02 -7.13 17.43
CA ILE A 152 17.68 -7.69 17.41
C ILE A 152 17.07 -7.46 16.03
N ALA A 153 16.28 -8.43 15.55
CA ALA A 153 15.66 -8.37 14.24
C ALA A 153 14.17 -8.07 14.33
N GLY A 154 13.68 -7.21 13.47
CA GLY A 154 12.24 -6.98 13.36
C GLY A 154 11.50 -8.21 12.79
N SER A 155 10.29 -8.44 13.24
CA SER A 155 9.47 -9.60 12.85
C SER A 155 9.22 -9.67 11.33
N GLY A 156 9.16 -8.52 10.66
CA GLY A 156 9.06 -8.41 9.20
C GLY A 156 10.36 -8.83 8.50
N ALA A 157 11.52 -8.39 9.04
CA ALA A 157 12.82 -8.79 8.51
C ALA A 157 13.04 -10.31 8.64
N VAL A 158 12.68 -10.90 9.77
CA VAL A 158 12.81 -12.36 10.01
C VAL A 158 12.01 -13.17 8.99
N LYS A 159 10.85 -12.70 8.56
CA LYS A 159 10.02 -13.38 7.55
C LYS A 159 10.62 -13.32 6.14
N GLN A 160 11.54 -12.40 5.90
CA GLN A 160 12.07 -12.11 4.56
C GLN A 160 13.50 -12.58 4.36
N PHE A 161 14.35 -12.48 5.40
CA PHE A 161 15.79 -12.74 5.30
C PHE A 161 16.21 -13.99 6.06
N ARG A 162 17.22 -14.68 5.52
CA ARG A 162 17.83 -15.85 6.17
C ARG A 162 18.79 -15.44 7.29
N GLY A 163 18.95 -16.31 8.26
CA GLY A 163 19.94 -16.15 9.33
C GLY A 163 19.52 -15.22 10.47
N LEU A 164 18.26 -14.78 10.54
CA LEU A 164 17.76 -13.87 11.58
C LEU A 164 17.10 -14.59 12.78
N ALA A 165 17.27 -15.90 12.93
CA ALA A 165 16.81 -16.60 14.11
C ALA A 165 17.65 -16.21 15.35
N THR A 166 17.02 -16.17 16.53
CA THR A 166 17.71 -15.93 17.79
C THR A 166 18.84 -16.93 18.02
N GLY A 167 20.04 -16.43 18.33
CA GLY A 167 21.27 -17.22 18.47
C GLY A 167 22.11 -17.33 17.19
N SER A 168 21.61 -16.93 16.03
CA SER A 168 22.36 -16.94 14.78
C SER A 168 23.46 -15.88 14.76
N VAL A 169 24.54 -16.16 14.03
CA VAL A 169 25.62 -15.21 13.80
C VAL A 169 25.56 -14.76 12.33
N LEU A 170 25.58 -13.46 12.14
CA LEU A 170 25.59 -12.79 10.83
C LEU A 170 26.94 -12.14 10.60
N HIS A 171 27.54 -12.37 9.45
CA HIS A 171 28.70 -11.62 9.03
C HIS A 171 28.25 -10.36 8.28
N LEU A 172 28.26 -9.22 8.96
CA LEU A 172 27.86 -7.94 8.38
C LEU A 172 29.09 -7.04 8.23
N ARG A 173 29.36 -6.62 6.99
CA ARG A 173 30.59 -5.90 6.63
C ARG A 173 31.82 -6.71 7.04
N ASN A 174 32.59 -6.25 7.99
CA ASN A 174 33.85 -6.86 8.42
C ASN A 174 33.78 -7.43 9.85
N ALA A 175 32.59 -7.76 10.32
CA ALA A 175 32.38 -8.19 11.69
C ALA A 175 31.22 -9.18 11.86
N ASP A 176 31.35 -10.05 12.85
CA ASP A 176 30.32 -10.99 13.24
C ASP A 176 29.39 -10.35 14.26
N TRP A 177 28.09 -10.46 14.02
CA TRP A 177 27.00 -9.95 14.85
C TRP A 177 26.09 -11.10 15.29
N THR A 178 25.77 -11.14 16.57
CA THR A 178 24.86 -12.17 17.10
C THR A 178 23.43 -11.64 17.16
N VAL A 179 22.48 -12.32 16.58
CA VAL A 179 21.05 -12.07 16.75
C VAL A 179 20.63 -12.55 18.13
N VAL A 180 20.25 -11.63 19.03
CA VAL A 180 19.92 -11.96 20.41
C VAL A 180 18.44 -11.86 20.73
N GLY A 181 17.64 -11.34 19.81
CA GLY A 181 16.19 -11.28 19.98
C GLY A 181 15.45 -10.87 18.71
N ILE A 182 14.14 -11.02 18.77
CA ILE A 182 13.20 -10.60 17.74
C ILE A 182 12.21 -9.63 18.37
N PHE A 183 11.88 -8.57 17.66
CA PHE A 183 10.93 -7.55 18.11
C PHE A 183 9.77 -7.33 17.15
N THR A 184 8.69 -6.77 17.68
CA THR A 184 7.55 -6.22 16.93
C THR A 184 7.36 -4.75 17.30
N SER A 185 6.76 -3.98 16.40
CA SER A 185 6.47 -2.56 16.57
C SER A 185 5.15 -2.19 15.88
N ASN A 186 4.07 -2.86 16.27
CA ASN A 186 2.71 -2.64 15.76
C ASN A 186 2.57 -2.70 14.21
N GLY A 187 3.46 -3.41 13.50
CA GLY A 187 3.44 -3.53 12.04
C GLY A 187 4.00 -2.31 11.31
N ASP A 188 4.75 -1.44 11.99
CA ASP A 188 5.38 -0.27 11.41
C ASP A 188 6.65 -0.61 10.58
N ILE A 189 7.27 0.41 9.98
CA ILE A 189 8.46 0.26 9.14
C ILE A 189 9.65 -0.38 9.88
N HIS A 190 9.76 -0.18 11.20
CA HIS A 190 10.87 -0.69 12.00
C HIS A 190 10.86 -2.20 12.11
N GLU A 191 9.72 -2.87 11.93
CA GLU A 191 9.69 -4.34 11.86
C GLU A 191 10.48 -4.91 10.68
N SER A 192 10.84 -4.08 9.71
CA SER A 192 11.68 -4.47 8.56
C SER A 192 13.17 -4.23 8.80
N GLU A 193 13.57 -3.74 9.99
CA GLU A 193 14.93 -3.31 10.32
C GLU A 193 15.63 -4.27 11.29
N LEU A 194 16.95 -4.13 11.36
CA LEU A 194 17.81 -4.70 12.40
C LEU A 194 18.22 -3.58 13.34
N LEU A 195 18.07 -3.77 14.65
CA LEU A 195 18.45 -2.78 15.66
C LEU A 195 19.64 -3.26 16.46
N ALA A 196 20.60 -2.35 16.68
CA ALA A 196 21.79 -2.60 17.49
C ALA A 196 22.21 -1.33 18.24
N ASP A 197 23.24 -1.44 19.08
CA ASP A 197 23.79 -0.30 19.80
C ASP A 197 24.41 0.74 18.85
N VAL A 198 24.06 2.01 19.03
CA VAL A 198 24.45 3.11 18.12
C VAL A 198 25.96 3.31 18.02
N ASP A 199 26.67 3.23 19.14
CA ASP A 199 28.13 3.41 19.17
C ASP A 199 28.84 2.20 18.53
N THR A 200 28.30 1.00 18.72
CA THR A 200 28.82 -0.23 18.10
C THR A 200 28.62 -0.21 16.59
N VAL A 201 27.44 0.22 16.10
CA VAL A 201 27.17 0.39 14.66
C VAL A 201 28.06 1.50 14.11
N GLY A 202 28.14 2.66 14.78
CA GLY A 202 28.97 3.79 14.35
C GLY A 202 30.44 3.41 14.18
N SER A 203 30.96 2.60 15.10
CA SER A 203 32.33 2.08 15.00
C SER A 203 32.51 1.12 13.83
N ALA A 204 31.53 0.26 13.56
CA ALA A 204 31.58 -0.71 12.45
C ALA A 204 31.53 -0.05 11.06
N ILE A 205 31.00 1.17 10.96
CA ILE A 205 30.89 1.93 9.69
C ILE A 205 31.76 3.18 9.64
N GLU A 206 32.67 3.35 10.63
CA GLU A 206 33.61 4.47 10.75
C GLU A 206 32.91 5.85 10.85
N ARG A 207 31.72 5.90 11.47
CA ARG A 207 30.93 7.13 11.71
C ARG A 207 30.85 7.48 13.20
N ASN A 208 31.99 7.47 13.89
CA ASN A 208 32.04 7.78 15.32
C ASN A 208 31.64 9.23 15.60
N GLY A 209 30.64 9.43 16.47
CA GLY A 209 30.21 10.77 16.90
C GLY A 209 29.39 11.56 15.86
N ASN A 210 28.99 10.91 14.74
CA ASN A 210 28.08 11.47 13.75
C ASN A 210 26.87 10.54 13.60
N TYR A 211 25.71 11.05 13.92
CA TYR A 211 24.44 10.33 13.88
C TYR A 211 23.67 10.66 12.59
N SER A 212 22.85 9.75 12.12
CA SER A 212 21.94 9.99 11.00
C SER A 212 20.79 10.91 11.41
N SER A 213 20.25 10.67 12.60
CA SER A 213 19.13 11.43 13.16
C SER A 213 19.19 11.43 14.69
N ALA A 214 18.38 12.29 15.28
CA ALA A 214 18.02 12.20 16.68
C ALA A 214 16.48 12.19 16.78
N ILE A 215 15.95 11.22 17.54
CA ILE A 215 14.50 11.07 17.75
C ILE A 215 14.19 11.54 19.16
N GLY A 216 13.38 12.59 19.26
CA GLY A 216 12.98 13.18 20.55
C GLY A 216 11.51 12.89 20.86
N LEU A 217 11.22 12.63 22.15
CA LEU A 217 9.86 12.60 22.65
C LEU A 217 9.54 13.96 23.27
N LEU A 218 8.50 14.61 22.80
CA LEU A 218 8.01 15.88 23.35
C LEU A 218 7.14 15.62 24.59
N ALA A 219 7.17 16.53 25.53
CA ALA A 219 6.28 16.49 26.70
C ALA A 219 4.79 16.55 26.27
N SER A 220 4.51 17.22 25.16
CA SER A 220 3.20 17.26 24.50
C SER A 220 3.37 17.51 23.01
N ALA A 221 2.45 17.02 22.18
CA ALA A 221 2.42 17.34 20.76
C ALA A 221 2.30 18.86 20.47
N ALA A 222 1.77 19.65 21.43
CA ALA A 222 1.69 21.10 21.34
C ALA A 222 3.03 21.82 21.53
N ASP A 223 4.04 21.15 22.10
CA ASP A 223 5.36 21.74 22.31
C ASP A 223 6.23 21.75 21.05
N PHE A 224 5.73 21.20 19.94
CA PHE A 224 6.49 21.05 18.70
C PHE A 224 7.03 22.39 18.17
N ASP A 225 6.17 23.40 18.04
CA ASP A 225 6.60 24.68 17.46
C ASP A 225 7.64 25.37 18.36
N ARG A 226 7.44 25.33 19.68
CA ARG A 226 8.40 25.84 20.65
C ARG A 226 9.75 25.11 20.56
N PHE A 227 9.73 23.78 20.41
CA PHE A 227 10.93 22.98 20.26
C PHE A 227 11.64 23.27 18.93
N LYS A 228 10.88 23.29 17.83
CA LYS A 228 11.39 23.58 16.49
C LYS A 228 12.02 24.97 16.44
N ASP A 229 11.32 26.00 16.91
CA ASP A 229 11.82 27.37 16.92
C ASP A 229 13.10 27.50 17.73
N ALA A 230 13.19 26.85 18.90
CA ALA A 230 14.38 26.86 19.72
C ALA A 230 15.62 26.31 19.01
N LEU A 231 15.46 25.28 18.17
CA LEU A 231 16.56 24.65 17.45
C LEU A 231 16.91 25.39 16.14
N THR A 232 15.89 25.83 15.40
CA THR A 232 16.10 26.47 14.09
C THR A 232 16.55 27.91 14.18
N THR A 233 16.33 28.59 15.30
CA THR A 233 16.84 29.95 15.58
C THR A 233 18.23 29.97 16.20
N ASP A 234 18.73 28.83 16.67
CA ASP A 234 20.09 28.73 17.22
C ASP A 234 21.13 28.78 16.09
N PRO A 235 22.01 29.83 16.04
CA PRO A 235 22.99 29.97 14.96
C PRO A 235 24.08 28.90 14.97
N GLN A 236 24.21 28.13 16.04
CA GLN A 236 25.18 27.04 16.17
C GLN A 236 24.66 25.74 15.57
N LEU A 237 23.32 25.60 15.44
CA LEU A 237 22.67 24.42 14.92
C LEU A 237 22.30 24.60 13.45
N LYS A 238 22.56 23.58 12.65
CA LYS A 238 22.08 23.48 11.26
C LYS A 238 21.23 22.21 11.12
N VAL A 239 20.06 22.24 11.72
CA VAL A 239 19.15 21.10 11.78
C VAL A 239 17.77 21.45 11.26
N ASP A 240 17.09 20.46 10.70
CA ASP A 240 15.68 20.49 10.39
C ASP A 240 14.95 19.60 11.40
N VAL A 241 13.78 20.07 11.85
CA VAL A 241 12.93 19.39 12.81
C VAL A 241 11.58 19.14 12.20
N GLU A 242 11.20 17.89 12.12
CA GLU A 242 9.90 17.46 11.58
C GLU A 242 9.17 16.59 12.59
N ARG A 243 7.85 16.57 12.53
CA ARG A 243 7.07 15.56 13.25
C ARG A 243 7.30 14.20 12.59
N GLU A 244 7.47 13.18 13.39
CA GLU A 244 7.75 11.84 12.87
C GLU A 244 6.70 11.33 11.84
N PRO A 245 5.36 11.54 12.06
CA PRO A 245 4.36 11.19 11.06
C PRO A 245 4.50 11.95 9.74
N GLU A 246 4.86 13.24 9.80
CA GLU A 246 5.04 14.08 8.60
C GLU A 246 6.26 13.60 7.79
N TYR A 247 7.36 13.28 8.46
CA TYR A 247 8.56 12.71 7.86
C TYR A 247 8.27 11.39 7.13
N TYR A 248 7.62 10.43 7.80
CA TYR A 248 7.32 9.15 7.17
C TYR A 248 6.26 9.27 6.06
N ALA A 249 5.27 10.16 6.22
CA ALA A 249 4.32 10.44 5.15
C ALA A 249 5.02 10.99 3.91
N ALA A 250 6.00 11.91 4.07
CA ALA A 250 6.80 12.43 2.96
C ALA A 250 7.64 11.32 2.30
N GLN A 251 8.27 10.44 3.09
CA GLN A 251 9.05 9.30 2.60
C GLN A 251 8.19 8.30 1.80
N SER A 252 6.94 8.07 2.21
CA SER A 252 6.04 7.15 1.52
C SER A 252 5.45 7.72 0.22
N LYS A 253 5.36 9.05 0.10
CA LYS A 253 4.59 9.75 -0.94
C LYS A 253 5.04 9.39 -2.36
N ALA A 254 6.33 9.42 -2.63
CA ALA A 254 6.87 9.19 -3.97
C ALA A 254 6.54 7.78 -4.48
N LEU A 255 6.78 6.74 -3.66
CA LEU A 255 6.51 5.37 -4.03
C LEU A 255 5.00 5.07 -4.11
N THR A 256 4.22 5.59 -3.16
CA THR A 256 2.75 5.44 -3.18
C THR A 256 2.15 6.08 -4.44
N GLN A 257 2.62 7.26 -4.82
CA GLN A 257 2.19 7.92 -6.06
C GLN A 257 2.57 7.09 -7.30
N LEU A 258 3.80 6.58 -7.35
CA LEU A 258 4.27 5.75 -8.46
C LEU A 258 3.39 4.49 -8.60
N ILE A 259 3.15 3.75 -7.52
CA ILE A 259 2.30 2.56 -7.52
C ILE A 259 0.88 2.92 -7.97
N THR A 260 0.32 4.02 -7.48
CA THR A 260 -1.03 4.46 -7.83
C THR A 260 -1.13 4.86 -9.30
N VAL A 261 -0.16 5.61 -9.83
CA VAL A 261 -0.14 6.02 -11.25
C VAL A 261 0.01 4.81 -12.17
N VAL A 262 0.96 3.92 -11.88
CA VAL A 262 1.17 2.70 -12.67
C VAL A 262 -0.07 1.80 -12.58
N GLY A 263 -0.62 1.59 -11.38
CA GLY A 263 -1.83 0.78 -11.17
C GLY A 263 -3.03 1.32 -11.93
N ASN A 264 -3.30 2.62 -11.86
CA ASN A 264 -4.39 3.25 -12.60
C ASN A 264 -4.16 3.16 -14.12
N THR A 265 -2.93 3.37 -14.60
CA THR A 265 -2.61 3.26 -16.03
C THR A 265 -2.87 1.85 -16.54
N VAL A 266 -2.40 0.83 -15.83
CA VAL A 266 -2.64 -0.58 -16.18
C VAL A 266 -4.15 -0.88 -16.15
N ALA A 267 -4.86 -0.43 -15.11
CA ALA A 267 -6.30 -0.61 -15.00
C ALA A 267 -7.07 0.04 -16.16
N ILE A 268 -6.69 1.25 -16.60
CA ILE A 268 -7.31 1.93 -17.76
C ILE A 268 -7.09 1.13 -19.03
N ILE A 269 -5.86 0.67 -19.29
CA ILE A 269 -5.55 -0.14 -20.48
C ILE A 269 -6.37 -1.43 -20.48
N MET A 270 -6.41 -2.14 -19.34
CA MET A 270 -7.22 -3.35 -19.19
C MET A 270 -8.72 -3.07 -19.32
N ALA A 271 -9.21 -1.94 -18.77
CA ALA A 271 -10.61 -1.52 -18.86
C ALA A 271 -11.03 -1.28 -20.32
N ILE A 272 -10.18 -0.66 -21.12
CA ILE A 272 -10.40 -0.49 -22.56
C ILE A 272 -10.52 -1.85 -23.26
N GLY A 273 -9.61 -2.78 -22.97
CA GLY A 273 -9.66 -4.15 -23.49
C GLY A 273 -10.95 -4.89 -23.08
N ALA A 274 -11.32 -4.82 -21.79
CA ALA A 274 -12.54 -5.43 -21.27
C ALA A 274 -13.81 -4.79 -21.87
N MET A 275 -13.81 -3.47 -22.11
CA MET A 275 -14.89 -2.75 -22.77
C MET A 275 -15.09 -3.24 -24.21
N PHE A 276 -14.02 -3.42 -24.99
CA PHE A 276 -14.13 -3.98 -26.34
C PHE A 276 -14.58 -5.43 -26.32
N GLY A 277 -14.12 -6.25 -25.37
CA GLY A 277 -14.60 -7.61 -25.15
C GLY A 277 -16.11 -7.64 -24.81
N ALA A 278 -16.56 -6.75 -23.91
CA ALA A 278 -17.96 -6.60 -23.56
C ALA A 278 -18.82 -6.14 -24.75
N LEU A 279 -18.32 -5.13 -25.51
CA LEU A 279 -18.97 -4.67 -26.75
C LEU A 279 -19.20 -5.83 -27.74
N ASN A 280 -18.16 -6.59 -28.05
CA ASN A 280 -18.23 -7.70 -28.99
C ASN A 280 -19.20 -8.79 -28.50
N SER A 281 -19.11 -9.18 -27.23
CA SER A 281 -20.00 -10.19 -26.64
C SER A 281 -21.44 -9.72 -26.58
N MET A 282 -21.70 -8.45 -26.26
CA MET A 282 -23.04 -7.88 -26.22
C MET A 282 -23.64 -7.71 -27.63
N TYR A 283 -22.84 -7.34 -28.65
CA TYR A 283 -23.29 -7.33 -30.02
C TYR A 283 -23.73 -8.74 -30.47
N SER A 284 -22.92 -9.75 -30.19
CA SER A 284 -23.27 -11.14 -30.49
C SER A 284 -24.56 -11.59 -29.76
N ALA A 285 -24.73 -11.17 -28.51
CA ALA A 285 -25.91 -11.44 -27.71
C ALA A 285 -27.17 -10.78 -28.29
N VAL A 286 -27.08 -9.52 -28.75
CA VAL A 286 -28.18 -8.78 -29.38
C VAL A 286 -28.53 -9.39 -30.73
N ASP A 287 -27.54 -9.74 -31.57
CA ASP A 287 -27.76 -10.34 -32.88
C ASP A 287 -28.46 -11.73 -32.76
N ALA A 288 -28.05 -12.55 -31.80
CA ALA A 288 -28.69 -13.84 -31.52
C ALA A 288 -30.17 -13.73 -31.07
N ARG A 289 -30.56 -12.55 -30.54
CA ARG A 289 -31.94 -12.25 -30.09
C ARG A 289 -32.71 -11.34 -31.05
N GLY A 290 -32.16 -11.12 -32.24
CA GLY A 290 -32.75 -10.20 -33.21
C GLY A 290 -34.24 -10.50 -33.49
N LEU A 291 -34.61 -11.80 -33.65
CA LEU A 291 -35.96 -12.24 -33.86
C LEU A 291 -36.86 -12.00 -32.64
N GLU A 292 -36.39 -12.30 -31.43
CA GLU A 292 -37.13 -12.04 -30.17
C GLU A 292 -37.43 -10.54 -30.01
N ILE A 293 -36.39 -9.71 -30.21
CA ILE A 293 -36.51 -8.24 -30.12
C ILE A 293 -37.49 -7.72 -31.18
N ALA A 294 -37.40 -8.22 -32.40
CA ALA A 294 -38.32 -7.83 -33.49
C ALA A 294 -39.76 -8.20 -33.17
N THR A 295 -39.98 -9.40 -32.63
CA THR A 295 -41.32 -9.88 -32.20
C THR A 295 -41.89 -8.99 -31.09
N LEU A 296 -41.09 -8.68 -30.04
CA LEU A 296 -41.50 -7.78 -28.98
C LEU A 296 -41.91 -6.40 -29.54
N ARG A 297 -41.12 -5.87 -30.47
CA ARG A 297 -41.45 -4.59 -31.13
C ARG A 297 -42.67 -4.65 -32.01
N ALA A 298 -42.89 -5.78 -32.71
CA ALA A 298 -44.10 -5.99 -33.53
C ALA A 298 -45.39 -5.99 -32.71
N ILE A 299 -45.34 -6.53 -31.47
CA ILE A 299 -46.48 -6.51 -30.53
C ILE A 299 -46.61 -5.22 -29.72
N GLY A 300 -45.80 -4.19 -30.03
CA GLY A 300 -45.97 -2.83 -29.50
C GLY A 300 -45.04 -2.43 -28.36
N PHE A 301 -43.96 -3.17 -28.10
CA PHE A 301 -42.91 -2.71 -27.17
C PHE A 301 -42.12 -1.54 -27.79
N GLY A 302 -41.95 -0.48 -27.01
CA GLY A 302 -41.15 0.69 -27.43
C GLY A 302 -39.67 0.40 -27.54
N ALA A 303 -38.94 1.24 -28.28
CA ALA A 303 -37.47 1.16 -28.38
C ALA A 303 -36.74 1.37 -27.03
N LEU A 304 -37.27 2.25 -26.17
CA LEU A 304 -36.68 2.55 -24.87
C LEU A 304 -36.70 1.38 -23.86
N PRO A 305 -37.82 0.62 -23.69
CA PRO A 305 -37.81 -0.61 -22.90
C PRO A 305 -36.79 -1.65 -23.37
N VAL A 306 -36.58 -1.81 -24.67
CA VAL A 306 -35.58 -2.73 -25.24
C VAL A 306 -34.14 -2.24 -24.91
N LEU A 307 -33.88 -0.96 -25.13
CA LEU A 307 -32.59 -0.36 -24.78
C LEU A 307 -32.25 -0.57 -23.31
N LEU A 308 -33.19 -0.22 -22.43
CA LEU A 308 -33.00 -0.34 -20.98
C LEU A 308 -32.82 -1.79 -20.51
N SER A 309 -33.53 -2.75 -21.14
CA SER A 309 -33.36 -4.18 -20.84
C SER A 309 -31.93 -4.67 -21.13
N VAL A 310 -31.36 -4.30 -22.29
CA VAL A 310 -29.98 -4.65 -22.66
C VAL A 310 -28.98 -3.94 -21.76
N MET A 311 -29.23 -2.67 -21.40
CA MET A 311 -28.39 -1.93 -20.46
C MET A 311 -28.38 -2.56 -19.06
N ILE A 312 -29.55 -2.98 -18.56
CA ILE A 312 -29.64 -3.65 -17.25
C ILE A 312 -28.88 -4.98 -17.29
N GLU A 313 -28.96 -5.73 -18.36
CA GLU A 313 -28.19 -6.96 -18.53
C GLU A 313 -26.68 -6.70 -18.48
N ALA A 314 -26.19 -5.70 -19.21
CA ALA A 314 -24.79 -5.31 -19.20
C ALA A 314 -24.31 -4.85 -17.79
N VAL A 315 -25.13 -4.04 -17.10
CA VAL A 315 -24.85 -3.59 -15.73
C VAL A 315 -24.83 -4.75 -14.73
N MET A 316 -25.75 -5.70 -14.86
CA MET A 316 -25.76 -6.89 -13.99
C MET A 316 -24.53 -7.77 -14.19
N LEU A 317 -24.15 -8.03 -15.45
CA LEU A 317 -22.94 -8.80 -15.77
C LEU A 317 -21.67 -8.09 -15.26
N SER A 318 -21.62 -6.78 -15.42
CA SER A 318 -20.48 -5.99 -14.92
C SER A 318 -20.42 -5.94 -13.40
N LEU A 319 -21.56 -5.86 -12.72
CA LEU A 319 -21.64 -5.92 -11.27
C LEU A 319 -21.17 -7.29 -10.74
N LEU A 320 -21.60 -8.38 -11.38
CA LEU A 320 -21.11 -9.72 -11.06
C LEU A 320 -19.61 -9.84 -11.27
N GLY A 321 -19.08 -9.34 -12.38
CA GLY A 321 -17.64 -9.26 -12.63
C GLY A 321 -16.91 -8.43 -11.59
N GLY A 322 -17.44 -7.27 -11.23
CA GLY A 322 -16.89 -6.40 -10.18
C GLY A 322 -16.82 -7.07 -8.81
N ILE A 323 -17.91 -7.73 -8.39
CA ILE A 323 -17.97 -8.48 -7.12
C ILE A 323 -16.97 -9.64 -7.13
N LEU A 324 -16.93 -10.43 -8.21
CA LEU A 324 -15.98 -11.54 -8.33
C LEU A 324 -14.54 -11.04 -8.34
N GLY A 325 -14.23 -9.98 -9.06
CA GLY A 325 -12.89 -9.39 -9.10
C GLY A 325 -12.44 -8.86 -7.73
N ALA A 326 -13.34 -8.17 -7.04
CA ALA A 326 -13.07 -7.68 -5.68
C ALA A 326 -12.91 -8.84 -4.68
N ALA A 327 -13.72 -9.88 -4.78
CA ALA A 327 -13.62 -11.08 -3.95
C ALA A 327 -12.29 -11.82 -4.19
N LEU A 328 -11.87 -11.97 -5.45
CA LEU A 328 -10.57 -12.55 -5.79
C LEU A 328 -9.42 -11.71 -5.24
N ALA A 329 -9.47 -10.38 -5.40
CA ALA A 329 -8.47 -9.49 -4.84
C ALA A 329 -8.39 -9.64 -3.32
N TRP A 330 -9.53 -9.67 -2.62
CA TRP A 330 -9.57 -9.84 -1.18
C TRP A 330 -9.02 -11.20 -0.74
N LEU A 331 -9.43 -12.29 -1.40
CA LEU A 331 -9.04 -13.65 -1.05
C LEU A 331 -7.54 -13.91 -1.23
N PHE A 332 -6.96 -13.41 -2.34
CA PHE A 332 -5.57 -13.71 -2.69
C PHE A 332 -4.57 -12.69 -2.18
N PHE A 333 -4.98 -11.46 -1.88
CA PHE A 333 -4.03 -10.40 -1.54
C PHE A 333 -4.20 -9.84 -0.13
N ASN A 334 -5.41 -9.85 0.46
CA ASN A 334 -5.62 -9.24 1.76
C ASN A 334 -4.82 -9.95 2.87
N GLY A 335 -4.03 -9.17 3.62
CA GLY A 335 -3.20 -9.68 4.71
C GLY A 335 -1.90 -10.37 4.28
N HIS A 336 -1.64 -10.52 2.97
CA HIS A 336 -0.37 -11.07 2.51
C HIS A 336 0.75 -10.04 2.67
N SER A 337 1.87 -10.49 3.27
CA SER A 337 3.06 -9.65 3.42
C SER A 337 3.86 -9.67 2.13
N VAL A 338 4.17 -8.48 1.65
CA VAL A 338 5.06 -8.24 0.50
C VAL A 338 6.16 -7.28 0.89
N ALA A 339 7.23 -7.23 0.12
CA ALA A 339 8.31 -6.31 0.34
C ALA A 339 8.60 -5.49 -0.90
N THR A 340 8.92 -4.23 -0.71
CA THR A 340 9.39 -3.33 -1.77
C THR A 340 10.53 -2.46 -1.26
N LEU A 341 11.25 -1.80 -2.16
CA LEU A 341 12.28 -0.84 -1.77
C LEU A 341 11.61 0.41 -1.18
N GLY A 342 12.00 0.75 0.04
CA GLY A 342 11.62 2.00 0.70
C GLY A 342 12.53 3.16 0.35
N GLY A 343 12.31 4.33 0.98
CA GLY A 343 13.07 5.55 0.74
C GLY A 343 14.57 5.46 1.06
N ALA A 344 14.98 4.54 1.93
CA ALA A 344 16.37 4.25 2.25
C ALA A 344 17.03 3.20 1.34
N PHE A 345 16.44 2.86 0.19
CA PHE A 345 16.85 1.78 -0.68
C PHE A 345 16.93 0.40 0.01
N ALA A 346 16.34 0.27 1.19
CA ALA A 346 16.20 -0.98 1.93
C ALA A 346 14.80 -1.58 1.73
N GLN A 347 14.68 -2.88 1.95
CA GLN A 347 13.41 -3.57 1.85
C GLN A 347 12.50 -3.17 3.01
N VAL A 348 11.29 -2.74 2.66
CA VAL A 348 10.20 -2.51 3.61
C VAL A 348 9.15 -3.60 3.41
N VAL A 349 8.88 -4.34 4.47
CA VAL A 349 7.85 -5.37 4.51
C VAL A 349 6.54 -4.71 4.96
N PHE A 350 5.48 -4.91 4.20
CA PHE A 350 4.15 -4.40 4.54
C PHE A 350 3.08 -5.41 4.14
N GLN A 351 1.90 -5.26 4.73
CA GLN A 351 0.76 -6.11 4.41
C GLN A 351 -0.13 -5.42 3.39
N LEU A 352 -0.52 -6.17 2.35
CA LEU A 352 -1.52 -5.72 1.40
C LEU A 352 -2.87 -5.59 2.12
N THR A 353 -3.47 -4.41 2.04
CA THR A 353 -4.72 -4.11 2.77
C THR A 353 -5.84 -3.79 1.80
N VAL A 354 -6.75 -4.74 1.59
CA VAL A 354 -7.96 -4.54 0.78
C VAL A 354 -9.04 -3.95 1.67
N THR A 355 -9.22 -2.63 1.59
CA THR A 355 -10.24 -1.91 2.37
C THR A 355 -11.61 -1.93 1.67
N PRO A 356 -12.73 -1.75 2.41
CA PRO A 356 -14.07 -1.60 1.80
C PRO A 356 -14.14 -0.46 0.78
N ALA A 357 -13.38 0.62 1.00
CA ALA A 357 -13.31 1.74 0.06
C ALA A 357 -12.73 1.32 -1.30
N LEU A 358 -11.69 0.48 -1.31
CA LEU A 358 -11.11 -0.05 -2.55
C LEU A 358 -12.04 -0.99 -3.30
N ILE A 359 -12.84 -1.78 -2.58
CA ILE A 359 -13.88 -2.64 -3.17
C ILE A 359 -14.92 -1.76 -3.87
N ILE A 360 -15.39 -0.69 -3.21
CA ILE A 360 -16.36 0.24 -3.80
C ILE A 360 -15.78 0.89 -5.07
N VAL A 361 -14.53 1.34 -5.04
CA VAL A 361 -13.84 1.87 -6.22
C VAL A 361 -13.82 0.85 -7.36
N GLY A 362 -13.46 -0.41 -7.07
CA GLY A 362 -13.48 -1.49 -8.06
C GLY A 362 -14.86 -1.74 -8.67
N ILE A 363 -15.92 -1.73 -7.85
CA ILE A 363 -17.30 -1.88 -8.31
C ILE A 363 -17.74 -0.69 -9.18
N ILE A 364 -17.36 0.54 -8.82
CA ILE A 364 -17.66 1.73 -9.65
C ILE A 364 -16.99 1.59 -11.03
N TRP A 365 -15.73 1.16 -11.08
CA TRP A 365 -15.04 0.91 -12.33
C TRP A 365 -15.73 -0.19 -13.17
N ALA A 366 -16.17 -1.28 -12.54
CA ALA A 366 -16.93 -2.33 -13.20
C ALA A 366 -18.22 -1.79 -13.85
N LEU A 367 -18.97 -0.97 -13.10
CA LEU A 367 -20.20 -0.35 -13.59
C LEU A 367 -19.94 0.61 -14.76
N VAL A 368 -18.89 1.41 -14.69
CA VAL A 368 -18.50 2.32 -15.78
C VAL A 368 -18.18 1.52 -17.04
N ILE A 369 -17.38 0.46 -16.94
CA ILE A 369 -17.04 -0.42 -18.07
C ILE A 369 -18.29 -1.07 -18.63
N GLY A 370 -19.19 -1.58 -17.76
CA GLY A 370 -20.44 -2.23 -18.18
C GLY A 370 -21.40 -1.27 -18.89
N ILE A 371 -21.55 -0.04 -18.39
CA ILE A 371 -22.39 0.98 -19.03
C ILE A 371 -21.83 1.34 -20.40
N LEU A 372 -20.53 1.64 -20.49
CA LEU A 372 -19.89 2.01 -21.76
C LEU A 372 -19.88 0.84 -22.75
N GLY A 373 -19.59 -0.39 -22.30
CA GLY A 373 -19.59 -1.59 -23.13
C GLY A 373 -20.99 -2.03 -23.57
N GLY A 374 -22.05 -1.75 -22.77
CA GLY A 374 -23.43 -2.08 -23.09
C GLY A 374 -24.17 -1.04 -23.95
N LEU A 375 -23.70 0.23 -23.93
CA LEU A 375 -24.47 1.34 -24.54
C LEU A 375 -24.66 1.20 -26.04
N PHE A 376 -23.61 0.94 -26.79
CA PHE A 376 -23.69 0.83 -28.25
C PHE A 376 -24.50 -0.38 -28.71
N PRO A 377 -24.32 -1.60 -28.13
CA PRO A 377 -25.21 -2.75 -28.43
C PRO A 377 -26.67 -2.49 -28.08
N ALA A 378 -26.94 -1.81 -26.94
CA ALA A 378 -28.30 -1.45 -26.55
C ALA A 378 -28.96 -0.46 -27.52
N LEU A 379 -28.20 0.52 -28.01
CA LEU A 379 -28.68 1.44 -29.05
C LEU A 379 -28.97 0.70 -30.36
N ARG A 380 -28.11 -0.25 -30.74
CA ARG A 380 -28.36 -1.09 -31.94
C ARG A 380 -29.65 -1.93 -31.79
N ALA A 381 -29.81 -2.59 -30.63
CA ALA A 381 -31.02 -3.35 -30.32
C ALA A 381 -32.32 -2.51 -30.43
N ALA A 382 -32.26 -1.28 -29.91
CA ALA A 382 -33.39 -0.34 -29.97
C ALA A 382 -33.74 0.15 -31.39
N ARG A 383 -32.76 0.15 -32.31
CA ARG A 383 -32.90 0.61 -33.70
C ARG A 383 -33.17 -0.51 -34.72
N LEU A 384 -33.21 -1.80 -34.30
CA LEU A 384 -33.48 -2.93 -35.19
C LEU A 384 -34.79 -2.71 -35.92
N SER A 385 -34.78 -2.83 -37.28
CA SER A 385 -36.00 -2.76 -38.09
C SER A 385 -36.77 -4.09 -37.96
N VAL A 386 -38.05 -4.00 -37.63
CA VAL A 386 -38.92 -5.17 -37.46
C VAL A 386 -39.05 -5.96 -38.78
N ALA A 387 -39.12 -5.23 -39.91
CA ALA A 387 -39.28 -5.82 -41.23
C ALA A 387 -38.06 -6.65 -41.66
N ASP A 388 -36.82 -6.12 -41.42
CA ASP A 388 -35.60 -6.81 -41.83
C ASP A 388 -35.32 -8.04 -40.97
N ALA A 389 -35.57 -7.95 -39.65
CA ALA A 389 -35.34 -9.05 -38.71
C ALA A 389 -36.32 -10.22 -38.94
N LEU A 390 -37.58 -9.94 -39.36
CA LEU A 390 -38.55 -10.97 -39.69
C LEU A 390 -38.35 -11.59 -41.08
N ARG A 391 -37.61 -10.91 -41.98
CA ARG A 391 -37.25 -11.47 -43.30
C ARG A 391 -36.00 -12.35 -43.27
N ALA A 392 -35.14 -12.15 -42.28
CA ALA A 392 -33.89 -12.90 -42.11
C ALA A 392 -34.06 -14.23 -41.34
N ALA A 393 -35.25 -14.49 -40.81
CA ALA A 393 -35.68 -15.71 -40.16
C ALA A 393 -36.39 -16.64 -41.12
#